data_2507c88a9dc7eaa61db2327adbe7d377
#
_entry.id   2507c88a9dc7eaa61db2327adbe7d377
#
_cell.length_a   1.000
_cell.length_b   1.000
_cell.length_c   1.000
_cell.angle_alpha   90.00
_cell.angle_beta   90.00
_cell.angle_gamma   90.00
#
_symmetry.space_group_name_H-M   'P 1'
#
loop_
_entity.id
_entity.type
_entity.pdbx_description
1 polymer ?
#
loop_
_entity_poly.entity_id
_entity_poly.type
_entity_poly.pdbx_seq_one_letter_code
_entity_poly.pdbx_strand_id
1 'polypeptide(L)'
;MKILTLNTHSLQEENYQQKLAWFIESILKEKPDIIAMQEVNQTADAEEMSPEMLEGQYPVPGCMKIRSDNHAAQVACRLNRAGLNVSWAWIPIKMGYDKYDEGVAIQSLGRPIRCVDQFPISKARDYHNWRTRAVLGVQVEGIPDWFYTVHMGWWDDKLEPFLEQWKRLSGCVASRRMCGPVWLLGDFNAPDLARGESYDHISACGWFDTFHLAQSKDSGVTVPGVIDGWRDKVGGDVKGMRLDYIWCSQKKEVRSSRVVFNGTKEPAVSDHFGVMIETKEYHT
;
A
#
# COMPACT_ATOMS: atom_id res chain seq x y z
N MET A 1 10.99 -7.35 12.19
CA MET A 1 10.29 -7.37 10.90
C MET A 1 10.28 -5.95 10.34
N LYS A 2 10.62 -5.78 9.05
CA LYS A 2 10.52 -4.51 8.33
C LYS A 2 9.28 -4.51 7.44
N ILE A 3 8.49 -3.47 7.49
CA ILE A 3 7.28 -3.31 6.67
C ILE A 3 7.38 -2.00 5.92
N LEU A 4 7.11 -2.04 4.62
CA LEU A 4 7.08 -0.88 3.73
C LEU A 4 5.68 -0.72 3.13
N THR A 5 5.18 0.50 3.07
CA THR A 5 4.07 0.86 2.19
C THR A 5 4.44 2.04 1.31
N LEU A 6 3.92 2.05 0.08
CA LEU A 6 4.11 3.13 -0.90
C LEU A 6 2.90 3.21 -1.84
N ASN A 7 2.26 4.35 -1.94
CA ASN A 7 1.47 4.68 -3.12
C ASN A 7 2.45 4.92 -4.27
N THR A 8 2.43 4.04 -5.28
CA THR A 8 3.50 3.98 -6.28
C THR A 8 3.29 4.92 -7.45
N HIS A 9 2.04 5.40 -7.66
CA HIS A 9 1.63 6.15 -8.86
C HIS A 9 2.10 5.47 -10.19
N SER A 10 3.06 4.60 -10.05
CA SER A 10 3.62 3.60 -10.99
C SER A 10 3.79 4.09 -12.43
N LEU A 11 3.03 3.55 -13.41
CA LEU A 11 3.18 3.89 -14.84
C LEU A 11 2.79 5.35 -15.18
N GLN A 12 2.23 6.10 -14.23
CA GLN A 12 1.94 7.53 -14.39
C GLN A 12 3.19 8.40 -14.17
N GLU A 13 4.20 7.85 -13.52
CA GLU A 13 5.40 8.60 -13.20
C GLU A 13 6.24 8.92 -14.44
N GLU A 14 6.66 10.17 -14.55
CA GLU A 14 7.69 10.54 -15.52
C GLU A 14 8.99 9.77 -15.26
N ASN A 15 9.64 9.34 -16.33
CA ASN A 15 10.85 8.53 -16.23
C ASN A 15 10.68 7.21 -15.44
N TYR A 16 9.51 6.58 -15.57
CA TYR A 16 9.11 5.38 -14.85
C TYR A 16 10.21 4.31 -14.74
N GLN A 17 10.89 3.97 -15.85
CA GLN A 17 11.93 2.93 -15.83
C GLN A 17 13.11 3.27 -14.92
N GLN A 18 13.48 4.53 -14.83
CA GLN A 18 14.53 5.00 -13.93
C GLN A 18 14.03 4.95 -12.46
N LYS A 19 12.81 5.39 -12.20
CA LYS A 19 12.21 5.35 -10.86
C LYS A 19 12.02 3.91 -10.38
N LEU A 20 11.60 3.01 -11.28
CA LEU A 20 11.53 1.58 -10.99
C LEU A 20 12.92 1.00 -10.64
N ALA A 21 13.97 1.41 -11.34
CA ALA A 21 15.33 0.96 -11.03
C ALA A 21 15.77 1.45 -9.63
N TRP A 22 15.53 2.71 -9.29
CA TRP A 22 15.81 3.25 -7.95
C TRP A 22 15.01 2.57 -6.85
N PHE A 23 13.73 2.26 -7.12
CA PHE A 23 12.90 1.50 -6.18
C PHE A 23 13.52 0.13 -5.91
N ILE A 24 13.86 -0.63 -6.97
CA ILE A 24 14.49 -1.97 -6.86
C ILE A 24 15.79 -1.90 -6.07
N GLU A 25 16.68 -0.95 -6.40
CA GLU A 25 17.96 -0.77 -5.71
C GLU A 25 17.76 -0.55 -4.20
N SER A 26 16.79 0.30 -3.84
CA SER A 26 16.47 0.57 -2.46
C SER A 26 15.89 -0.67 -1.75
N ILE A 27 15.03 -1.44 -2.41
CA ILE A 27 14.49 -2.69 -1.84
C ILE A 27 15.59 -3.73 -1.63
N LEU A 28 16.52 -3.88 -2.57
CA LEU A 28 17.68 -4.79 -2.44
C LEU A 28 18.57 -4.42 -1.24
N LYS A 29 18.71 -3.13 -0.95
CA LYS A 29 19.47 -2.63 0.20
C LYS A 29 18.72 -2.81 1.52
N GLU A 30 17.47 -2.40 1.57
CA GLU A 30 16.68 -2.36 2.81
C GLU A 30 16.08 -3.71 3.20
N LYS A 31 15.73 -4.54 2.21
CA LYS A 31 15.15 -5.88 2.37
C LYS A 31 13.96 -5.89 3.32
N PRO A 32 12.88 -5.14 3.04
CA PRO A 32 11.67 -5.23 3.84
C PRO A 32 11.05 -6.62 3.73
N ASP A 33 10.47 -7.13 4.81
CA ASP A 33 9.79 -8.43 4.82
C ASP A 33 8.47 -8.36 4.05
N ILE A 34 7.75 -7.24 4.18
CA ILE A 34 6.45 -6.99 3.54
C ILE A 34 6.48 -5.63 2.83
N ILE A 35 5.99 -5.59 1.59
CA ILE A 35 5.80 -4.38 0.79
C ILE A 35 4.34 -4.30 0.37
N ALA A 36 3.64 -3.26 0.81
CA ALA A 36 2.28 -2.94 0.37
C ALA A 36 2.32 -1.77 -0.61
N MET A 37 1.70 -1.94 -1.78
CA MET A 37 1.73 -0.95 -2.85
C MET A 37 0.31 -0.57 -3.26
N GLN A 38 0.08 0.71 -3.50
CA GLN A 38 -1.14 1.28 -4.02
C GLN A 38 -0.87 1.90 -5.40
N GLU A 39 -1.91 2.14 -6.19
CA GLU A 39 -1.85 2.63 -7.57
C GLU A 39 -0.90 1.80 -8.45
N VAL A 40 -1.02 0.49 -8.30
CA VAL A 40 -0.24 -0.50 -9.05
C VAL A 40 -0.90 -0.72 -10.39
N ASN A 41 -0.40 -0.05 -11.42
CA ASN A 41 -0.97 -0.03 -12.75
C ASN A 41 -0.39 -1.11 -13.66
N GLN A 42 -1.19 -1.53 -14.62
CA GLN A 42 -0.79 -2.14 -15.88
C GLN A 42 -1.57 -1.50 -17.03
N THR A 43 -1.01 -1.39 -18.22
CA THR A 43 -1.74 -0.91 -19.39
C THR A 43 -2.77 -1.96 -19.82
N ALA A 44 -4.04 -1.56 -19.95
CA ALA A 44 -5.17 -2.49 -20.13
C ALA A 44 -5.05 -3.37 -21.39
N ASP A 45 -4.43 -2.87 -22.45
CA ASP A 45 -4.23 -3.54 -23.73
C ASP A 45 -2.77 -3.99 -23.99
N ALA A 46 -1.88 -3.91 -22.99
CA ALA A 46 -0.53 -4.44 -23.11
C ALA A 46 -0.55 -5.98 -23.25
N GLU A 47 0.52 -6.53 -23.77
CA GLU A 47 0.70 -7.98 -23.91
C GLU A 47 0.62 -8.68 -22.55
N GLU A 48 0.15 -9.92 -22.54
CA GLU A 48 0.16 -10.73 -21.32
C GLU A 48 1.60 -11.05 -20.92
N MET A 49 1.85 -11.03 -19.61
CA MET A 49 3.13 -11.43 -19.07
C MET A 49 3.33 -12.94 -19.27
N SER A 50 4.52 -13.35 -19.69
CA SER A 50 4.81 -14.77 -19.86
C SER A 50 4.82 -15.50 -18.51
N PRO A 51 4.40 -16.78 -18.45
CA PRO A 51 4.35 -17.54 -17.21
C PRO A 51 5.65 -17.58 -16.43
N GLU A 52 6.79 -17.61 -17.13
CA GLU A 52 8.13 -17.66 -16.53
C GLU A 52 8.46 -16.37 -15.74
N MET A 53 7.82 -15.26 -16.11
CA MET A 53 8.00 -13.97 -15.44
C MET A 53 7.03 -13.77 -14.26
N LEU A 54 6.09 -14.70 -14.03
CA LEU A 54 5.13 -14.68 -12.93
C LEU A 54 5.63 -15.45 -11.70
N GLU A 55 6.91 -15.74 -11.63
CA GLU A 55 7.51 -16.43 -10.50
C GLU A 55 7.10 -15.78 -9.16
N GLY A 56 6.64 -16.63 -8.22
CA GLY A 56 6.18 -16.19 -6.89
C GLY A 56 4.80 -15.55 -6.85
N GLN A 57 4.11 -15.43 -7.99
CA GLN A 57 2.73 -14.95 -7.98
C GLN A 57 1.81 -15.90 -7.22
N TYR A 58 1.08 -15.35 -6.26
CA TYR A 58 -0.07 -16.04 -5.67
C TYR A 58 -1.32 -15.71 -6.50
N PRO A 59 -1.97 -16.71 -7.16
CA PRO A 59 -3.12 -16.44 -8.00
C PRO A 59 -4.32 -16.03 -7.14
N VAL A 60 -4.88 -14.86 -7.44
CA VAL A 60 -6.08 -14.37 -6.77
C VAL A 60 -7.31 -14.75 -7.59
N PRO A 61 -8.29 -15.49 -7.02
CA PRO A 61 -9.47 -15.91 -7.74
C PRO A 61 -10.26 -14.74 -8.35
N GLY A 62 -10.65 -14.86 -9.61
CA GLY A 62 -11.40 -13.83 -10.33
C GLY A 62 -10.58 -12.61 -10.77
N CYS A 63 -9.26 -12.63 -10.56
CA CYS A 63 -8.37 -11.59 -11.04
C CYS A 63 -8.17 -11.69 -12.56
N MET A 64 -7.97 -10.55 -13.22
CA MET A 64 -7.62 -10.51 -14.63
C MET A 64 -6.17 -10.94 -14.87
N LYS A 65 -5.83 -11.16 -16.14
CA LYS A 65 -4.48 -11.50 -16.55
C LYS A 65 -3.49 -10.39 -16.23
N ILE A 66 -2.31 -10.80 -15.82
CA ILE A 66 -1.18 -9.88 -15.58
C ILE A 66 -0.59 -9.47 -16.93
N ARG A 67 -0.45 -8.17 -17.12
CA ARG A 67 0.18 -7.61 -18.32
C ARG A 67 1.69 -7.44 -18.15
N SER A 68 2.40 -7.40 -19.26
CA SER A 68 3.87 -7.34 -19.29
C SER A 68 4.46 -6.13 -18.57
N ASP A 69 3.70 -5.05 -18.46
CA ASP A 69 4.09 -3.81 -17.79
C ASP A 69 3.49 -3.66 -16.37
N ASN A 70 2.81 -4.70 -15.83
CA ASN A 70 2.29 -4.66 -14.47
C ASN A 70 3.38 -4.29 -13.48
N HIS A 71 3.22 -3.20 -12.75
CA HIS A 71 4.26 -2.67 -11.87
C HIS A 71 4.70 -3.68 -10.81
N ALA A 72 3.76 -4.36 -10.12
CA ALA A 72 4.11 -5.34 -9.09
C ALA A 72 4.85 -6.56 -9.67
N ALA A 73 4.44 -7.04 -10.84
CA ALA A 73 5.11 -8.12 -11.55
C ALA A 73 6.52 -7.73 -12.00
N GLN A 74 6.69 -6.50 -12.51
CA GLN A 74 8.00 -5.97 -12.88
C GLN A 74 8.94 -5.86 -11.67
N VAL A 75 8.41 -5.43 -10.51
CA VAL A 75 9.17 -5.38 -9.25
C VAL A 75 9.58 -6.80 -8.83
N ALA A 76 8.63 -7.73 -8.72
CA ALA A 76 8.90 -9.10 -8.29
C ALA A 76 9.91 -9.80 -9.21
N CYS A 77 9.73 -9.70 -10.52
CA CYS A 77 10.63 -10.29 -11.51
C CYS A 77 12.08 -9.78 -11.36
N ARG A 78 12.28 -8.47 -11.18
CA ARG A 78 13.62 -7.89 -11.02
C ARG A 78 14.26 -8.28 -9.69
N LEU A 79 13.50 -8.33 -8.61
CA LEU A 79 13.97 -8.76 -7.29
C LEU A 79 14.34 -10.25 -7.30
N ASN A 80 13.53 -11.12 -7.93
CA ASN A 80 13.82 -12.54 -8.09
C ASN A 80 15.09 -12.75 -8.91
N ARG A 81 15.28 -12.04 -10.02
CA ARG A 81 16.53 -12.06 -10.81
C ARG A 81 17.74 -11.59 -10.02
N ALA A 82 17.56 -10.76 -9.02
CA ALA A 82 18.62 -10.34 -8.09
C ALA A 82 18.85 -11.33 -6.93
N GLY A 83 18.18 -12.49 -6.93
CA GLY A 83 18.36 -13.56 -5.97
C GLY A 83 17.49 -13.47 -4.72
N LEU A 84 16.46 -12.61 -4.71
CA LEU A 84 15.46 -12.62 -3.66
C LEU A 84 14.31 -13.57 -4.02
N ASN A 85 13.73 -14.23 -3.00
CA ASN A 85 12.53 -15.03 -3.17
C ASN A 85 11.31 -14.16 -2.87
N VAL A 86 10.65 -13.63 -3.90
CA VAL A 86 9.48 -12.77 -3.75
C VAL A 86 8.22 -13.56 -4.02
N SER A 87 7.32 -13.61 -3.02
CA SER A 87 5.95 -14.05 -3.23
C SER A 87 5.04 -12.82 -3.26
N TRP A 88 4.10 -12.76 -4.21
CA TRP A 88 3.33 -11.54 -4.43
C TRP A 88 1.91 -11.82 -4.91
N ALA A 89 1.02 -10.87 -4.63
CA ALA A 89 -0.35 -10.85 -5.12
C ALA A 89 -0.73 -9.43 -5.56
N TRP A 90 -1.58 -9.34 -6.57
CA TRP A 90 -2.13 -8.10 -7.09
C TRP A 90 -3.60 -8.28 -7.45
N ILE A 91 -4.41 -7.26 -7.24
CA ILE A 91 -5.80 -7.20 -7.72
C ILE A 91 -6.04 -5.88 -8.44
N PRO A 92 -6.75 -5.89 -9.59
CA PRO A 92 -7.27 -4.68 -10.20
C PRO A 92 -8.48 -4.17 -9.40
N ILE A 93 -8.65 -2.86 -9.37
CA ILE A 93 -9.76 -2.22 -8.65
C ILE A 93 -10.62 -1.40 -9.59
N LYS A 94 -10.00 -0.63 -10.46
CA LYS A 94 -10.68 0.30 -11.37
C LYS A 94 -9.85 0.59 -12.61
N MET A 95 -10.50 1.17 -13.61
CA MET A 95 -9.82 1.81 -14.74
C MET A 95 -9.26 3.15 -14.27
N GLY A 96 -7.95 3.30 -14.31
CA GLY A 96 -7.24 4.54 -14.04
C GLY A 96 -6.92 5.28 -15.34
N TYR A 97 -7.22 6.58 -15.40
CA TYR A 97 -6.90 7.47 -16.53
C TYR A 97 -7.38 6.95 -17.90
N ASP A 98 -8.49 6.20 -17.94
CA ASP A 98 -9.05 5.55 -19.14
C ASP A 98 -8.01 4.69 -19.91
N LYS A 99 -6.97 4.22 -19.24
CA LYS A 99 -5.83 3.54 -19.85
C LYS A 99 -5.32 2.36 -19.07
N TYR A 100 -5.35 2.43 -17.73
CA TYR A 100 -4.71 1.45 -16.89
C TYR A 100 -5.71 0.63 -16.10
N ASP A 101 -5.43 -0.67 -15.96
CA ASP A 101 -5.99 -1.45 -14.87
C ASP A 101 -5.22 -1.06 -13.60
N GLU A 102 -5.81 -0.18 -12.79
CA GLU A 102 -5.23 0.29 -11.55
C GLU A 102 -5.65 -0.60 -10.40
N GLY A 103 -4.70 -0.99 -9.57
CA GLY A 103 -4.93 -1.89 -8.47
C GLY A 103 -4.03 -1.67 -7.27
N VAL A 104 -3.99 -2.70 -6.43
CA VAL A 104 -3.12 -2.76 -5.25
C VAL A 104 -2.37 -4.08 -5.22
N ALA A 105 -1.18 -4.09 -4.60
CA ALA A 105 -0.35 -5.28 -4.50
C ALA A 105 0.29 -5.42 -3.12
N ILE A 106 0.57 -6.66 -2.74
CA ILE A 106 1.46 -6.98 -1.62
C ILE A 106 2.54 -7.94 -2.09
N GLN A 107 3.76 -7.69 -1.65
CA GLN A 107 4.91 -8.57 -1.84
C GLN A 107 5.47 -8.98 -0.47
N SER A 108 5.88 -10.22 -0.37
CA SER A 108 6.61 -10.79 0.78
C SER A 108 7.97 -11.27 0.32
N LEU A 109 9.03 -10.84 0.98
CA LEU A 109 10.40 -11.23 0.67
C LEU A 109 10.85 -12.38 1.59
N GLY A 110 11.26 -13.48 0.96
CA GLY A 110 11.77 -14.65 1.65
C GLY A 110 10.72 -15.57 2.30
N ARG A 111 9.43 -15.20 2.30
CA ARG A 111 8.33 -16.01 2.84
C ARG A 111 7.20 -16.14 1.83
N PRO A 112 6.73 -17.37 1.52
CA PRO A 112 5.60 -17.55 0.63
C PRO A 112 4.31 -16.95 1.22
N ILE A 113 3.48 -16.38 0.35
CA ILE A 113 2.08 -16.06 0.69
C ILE A 113 1.34 -17.39 0.87
N ARG A 114 0.68 -17.55 2.00
CA ARG A 114 -0.09 -18.74 2.36
C ARG A 114 -1.54 -18.65 1.91
N CYS A 115 -2.13 -17.48 2.07
CA CYS A 115 -3.50 -17.21 1.62
C CYS A 115 -3.70 -15.72 1.36
N VAL A 116 -4.73 -15.43 0.58
CA VAL A 116 -5.16 -14.07 0.27
C VAL A 116 -6.60 -13.84 0.71
N ASP A 117 -6.90 -12.58 0.95
CA ASP A 117 -8.22 -12.07 1.26
C ASP A 117 -8.45 -10.83 0.41
N GLN A 118 -9.62 -10.71 -0.24
CA GLN A 118 -9.95 -9.53 -1.03
C GLN A 118 -11.41 -9.16 -0.86
N PHE A 119 -11.69 -7.91 -0.70
CA PHE A 119 -13.06 -7.43 -0.62
C PHE A 119 -13.15 -5.95 -0.98
N PRO A 120 -14.29 -5.55 -1.56
CA PRO A 120 -14.56 -4.15 -1.87
C PRO A 120 -14.95 -3.38 -0.61
N ILE A 121 -14.46 -2.15 -0.49
CA ILE A 121 -14.76 -1.25 0.62
C ILE A 121 -15.60 -0.04 0.20
N SER A 122 -15.67 0.31 -1.09
CA SER A 122 -16.62 1.28 -1.62
C SER A 122 -18.00 0.66 -1.83
N LYS A 123 -19.04 1.48 -1.95
CA LYS A 123 -20.37 1.10 -2.46
C LYS A 123 -20.32 0.92 -3.98
N ALA A 124 -19.60 1.82 -4.65
CA ALA A 124 -19.34 1.69 -6.09
C ALA A 124 -18.65 0.36 -6.40
N ARG A 125 -19.09 -0.29 -7.48
CA ARG A 125 -18.55 -1.57 -8.00
C ARG A 125 -18.21 -1.46 -9.48
N ASP A 126 -18.55 -0.33 -10.10
CA ASP A 126 -18.27 -0.05 -11.50
C ASP A 126 -16.77 0.14 -11.67
N TYR A 127 -16.17 -0.65 -12.56
CA TYR A 127 -14.75 -0.63 -12.87
C TYR A 127 -14.29 0.71 -13.46
N HIS A 128 -15.17 1.43 -14.13
CA HIS A 128 -14.90 2.76 -14.69
C HIS A 128 -15.18 3.92 -13.71
N ASN A 129 -15.61 3.59 -12.48
CA ASN A 129 -15.81 4.61 -11.47
C ASN A 129 -14.52 4.79 -10.64
N TRP A 130 -13.90 5.96 -10.72
CA TRP A 130 -12.67 6.28 -9.99
C TRP A 130 -12.79 6.18 -8.46
N ARG A 131 -14.02 6.19 -7.92
CA ARG A 131 -14.31 6.01 -6.49
C ARG A 131 -14.32 4.55 -6.05
N THR A 132 -14.25 3.60 -6.96
CA THR A 132 -14.21 2.19 -6.61
C THR A 132 -12.96 1.89 -5.79
N ARG A 133 -13.15 1.23 -4.66
CA ARG A 133 -12.09 0.85 -3.71
C ARG A 133 -12.26 -0.60 -3.27
N ALA A 134 -11.15 -1.29 -3.23
CA ALA A 134 -11.05 -2.63 -2.66
C ALA A 134 -9.73 -2.76 -1.91
N VAL A 135 -9.62 -3.77 -1.07
CA VAL A 135 -8.39 -4.11 -0.36
C VAL A 135 -7.95 -5.53 -0.71
N LEU A 136 -6.66 -5.73 -0.66
CA LEU A 136 -6.01 -7.02 -0.75
C LEU A 136 -5.30 -7.29 0.57
N GLY A 137 -5.57 -8.44 1.17
CA GLY A 137 -4.89 -8.92 2.36
C GLY A 137 -4.12 -10.19 2.07
N VAL A 138 -3.00 -10.37 2.75
CA VAL A 138 -2.22 -11.61 2.70
C VAL A 138 -1.84 -12.06 4.10
N GLN A 139 -1.69 -13.38 4.25
CA GLN A 139 -0.99 -14.01 5.35
C GLN A 139 0.20 -14.77 4.78
N VAL A 140 1.36 -14.63 5.38
CA VAL A 140 2.59 -15.26 4.93
C VAL A 140 2.99 -16.42 5.83
N GLU A 141 3.79 -17.34 5.32
CA GLU A 141 4.22 -18.52 6.06
C GLU A 141 5.05 -18.13 7.30
N GLY A 142 4.75 -18.77 8.44
CA GLY A 142 5.45 -18.54 9.71
C GLY A 142 5.10 -17.24 10.43
N ILE A 143 4.17 -16.42 9.91
CA ILE A 143 3.69 -15.21 10.58
C ILE A 143 2.15 -15.28 10.68
N PRO A 144 1.55 -15.23 11.87
CA PRO A 144 0.10 -15.33 12.05
C PRO A 144 -0.64 -14.05 11.65
N ASP A 145 0.08 -12.97 11.41
CA ASP A 145 -0.48 -11.65 11.14
C ASP A 145 -1.09 -11.58 9.74
N TRP A 146 -2.11 -10.74 9.60
CA TRP A 146 -2.66 -10.34 8.31
C TRP A 146 -2.15 -8.97 7.91
N PHE A 147 -1.75 -8.83 6.66
CA PHE A 147 -1.27 -7.58 6.08
C PHE A 147 -2.22 -7.16 4.95
N TYR A 148 -2.87 -6.02 5.08
CA TYR A 148 -3.79 -5.48 4.08
C TYR A 148 -3.21 -4.23 3.45
N THR A 149 -3.13 -4.19 2.12
CA THR A 149 -2.88 -2.96 1.39
C THR A 149 -4.18 -2.19 1.18
N VAL A 150 -4.16 -0.89 1.49
CA VAL A 150 -5.33 -0.04 1.56
C VAL A 150 -5.09 1.24 0.76
N HIS A 151 -6.08 1.64 -0.05
CA HIS A 151 -6.16 2.96 -0.66
C HIS A 151 -7.59 3.48 -0.45
N MET A 152 -7.77 4.35 0.56
CA MET A 152 -9.06 4.89 0.96
C MET A 152 -9.48 6.09 0.10
N GLY A 153 -10.77 6.43 0.12
CA GLY A 153 -11.26 7.71 -0.37
C GLY A 153 -11.17 8.80 0.69
N TRP A 154 -11.63 10.01 0.33
CA TRP A 154 -11.58 11.20 1.20
C TRP A 154 -12.69 11.22 2.24
N TRP A 155 -12.43 11.92 3.34
CA TRP A 155 -13.40 12.10 4.44
C TRP A 155 -14.74 12.65 3.97
N ASP A 156 -14.70 13.69 3.17
CA ASP A 156 -15.82 14.52 2.78
C ASP A 156 -16.41 14.17 1.39
N ASP A 157 -16.03 13.04 0.78
CA ASP A 157 -16.64 12.59 -0.47
C ASP A 157 -18.12 12.28 -0.25
N LYS A 158 -19.01 13.00 -1.00
CA LYS A 158 -20.47 12.90 -0.81
C LYS A 158 -21.06 11.58 -1.29
N LEU A 159 -20.41 10.89 -2.22
CA LEU A 159 -20.89 9.63 -2.81
C LEU A 159 -20.30 8.41 -2.14
N GLU A 160 -19.03 8.49 -1.77
CA GLU A 160 -18.25 7.43 -1.15
C GLU A 160 -17.47 7.95 0.07
N PRO A 161 -18.17 8.42 1.13
CA PRO A 161 -17.50 8.99 2.29
C PRO A 161 -16.61 7.98 2.98
N PHE A 162 -15.47 8.45 3.51
CA PHE A 162 -14.48 7.64 4.22
C PHE A 162 -15.11 6.74 5.29
N LEU A 163 -16.02 7.27 6.09
CA LEU A 163 -16.67 6.52 7.19
C LEU A 163 -17.38 5.25 6.70
N GLU A 164 -18.04 5.30 5.54
CA GLU A 164 -18.72 4.13 4.98
C GLU A 164 -17.74 3.10 4.44
N GLN A 165 -16.62 3.53 3.87
CA GLN A 165 -15.54 2.65 3.45
C GLN A 165 -14.88 2.01 4.67
N TRP A 166 -14.58 2.80 5.70
CA TRP A 166 -14.01 2.32 6.96
C TRP A 166 -14.91 1.29 7.65
N LYS A 167 -16.21 1.53 7.70
CA LYS A 167 -17.18 0.59 8.28
C LYS A 167 -17.14 -0.78 7.57
N ARG A 168 -17.07 -0.78 6.23
CA ARG A 168 -16.96 -2.03 5.46
C ARG A 168 -15.61 -2.71 5.71
N LEU A 169 -14.50 -1.97 5.63
CA LEU A 169 -13.17 -2.49 5.93
C LEU A 169 -13.13 -3.12 7.33
N SER A 170 -13.55 -2.39 8.35
CA SER A 170 -13.55 -2.85 9.74
C SER A 170 -14.40 -4.10 9.94
N GLY A 171 -15.57 -4.18 9.30
CA GLY A 171 -16.43 -5.35 9.34
C GLY A 171 -15.78 -6.59 8.72
N CYS A 172 -15.13 -6.43 7.56
CA CYS A 172 -14.46 -7.53 6.87
C CYS A 172 -13.25 -8.08 7.63
N VAL A 173 -12.47 -7.22 8.29
CA VAL A 173 -11.28 -7.66 9.05
C VAL A 173 -11.58 -8.04 10.50
N ALA A 174 -12.83 -7.90 10.97
CA ALA A 174 -13.18 -8.12 12.37
C ALA A 174 -12.81 -9.52 12.87
N SER A 175 -13.14 -10.57 12.10
CA SER A 175 -12.80 -11.95 12.46
C SER A 175 -11.27 -12.19 12.49
N ARG A 176 -10.53 -11.53 11.60
CA ARG A 176 -9.07 -11.64 11.55
C ARG A 176 -8.43 -11.00 12.79
N ARG A 177 -8.96 -9.85 13.24
CA ARG A 177 -8.51 -9.18 14.48
C ARG A 177 -8.70 -10.03 15.74
N MET A 178 -9.69 -10.91 15.76
CA MET A 178 -9.90 -11.86 16.87
C MET A 178 -8.87 -12.99 16.88
N CYS A 179 -8.32 -13.35 15.73
CA CYS A 179 -7.37 -14.45 15.57
C CYS A 179 -5.91 -14.00 15.71
N GLY A 180 -5.61 -12.74 15.51
CA GLY A 180 -4.25 -12.22 15.57
C GLY A 180 -4.11 -10.76 15.16
N PRO A 181 -2.88 -10.25 15.09
CA PRO A 181 -2.60 -8.91 14.62
C PRO A 181 -3.04 -8.72 13.17
N VAL A 182 -3.66 -7.58 12.89
CA VAL A 182 -4.00 -7.12 11.54
C VAL A 182 -3.30 -5.80 11.30
N TRP A 183 -2.62 -5.72 10.17
CA TRP A 183 -1.93 -4.53 9.70
C TRP A 183 -2.70 -3.92 8.53
N LEU A 184 -2.91 -2.61 8.56
CA LEU A 184 -3.44 -1.83 7.45
C LEU A 184 -2.35 -0.89 6.96
N LEU A 185 -1.99 -1.01 5.70
CA LEU A 185 -0.80 -0.42 5.10
C LEU A 185 -1.21 0.38 3.87
N GLY A 186 -0.94 1.67 3.81
CA GLY A 186 -1.20 2.39 2.58
C GLY A 186 -1.62 3.84 2.72
N ASP A 187 -2.21 4.31 1.62
CA ASP A 187 -2.76 5.65 1.48
C ASP A 187 -4.20 5.69 2.04
N PHE A 188 -4.36 6.42 3.13
CA PHE A 188 -5.67 6.60 3.77
C PHE A 188 -6.38 7.87 3.34
N ASN A 189 -5.73 8.73 2.54
CA ASN A 189 -6.25 10.05 2.20
C ASN A 189 -6.78 10.82 3.43
N ALA A 190 -6.06 10.69 4.55
CA ALA A 190 -6.46 11.10 5.90
C ALA A 190 -5.36 11.88 6.57
N PRO A 191 -5.29 13.22 6.41
CA PRO A 191 -4.26 14.02 7.05
C PRO A 191 -4.34 13.88 8.58
N ASP A 192 -3.21 13.59 9.23
CA ASP A 192 -3.15 13.42 10.69
C ASP A 192 -3.47 14.70 11.48
N LEU A 193 -3.29 15.85 10.84
CA LEU A 193 -3.61 17.16 11.41
C LEU A 193 -5.08 17.58 11.25
N ALA A 194 -5.85 16.89 10.39
CA ALA A 194 -7.30 17.10 10.25
C ALA A 194 -8.05 16.43 11.41
N ARG A 195 -8.18 17.18 12.51
CA ARG A 195 -8.78 16.67 13.76
C ARG A 195 -10.29 16.49 13.66
N GLY A 196 -10.80 15.43 14.29
CA GLY A 196 -12.21 15.05 14.22
C GLY A 196 -12.61 14.29 12.96
N GLU A 197 -11.65 13.99 12.08
CA GLU A 197 -11.84 13.27 10.82
C GLU A 197 -11.25 11.84 10.85
N SER A 198 -10.90 11.33 9.68
CA SER A 198 -10.48 9.94 9.44
C SER A 198 -9.41 9.45 10.40
N TYR A 199 -8.36 10.22 10.63
CA TYR A 199 -7.27 9.83 11.52
C TYR A 199 -7.75 9.59 12.96
N ASP A 200 -8.51 10.55 13.51
CA ASP A 200 -9.05 10.42 14.86
C ASP A 200 -10.05 9.27 14.98
N HIS A 201 -10.86 9.07 13.93
CA HIS A 201 -11.83 7.99 13.89
C HIS A 201 -11.14 6.61 13.89
N ILE A 202 -10.10 6.40 13.08
CA ILE A 202 -9.32 5.14 13.07
C ILE A 202 -8.73 4.87 14.45
N SER A 203 -8.11 5.87 15.07
CA SER A 203 -7.52 5.77 16.41
C SER A 203 -8.58 5.41 17.47
N ALA A 204 -9.76 6.06 17.41
CA ALA A 204 -10.88 5.78 18.32
C ALA A 204 -11.45 4.36 18.15
N CYS A 205 -11.31 3.75 16.96
CA CYS A 205 -11.67 2.36 16.69
C CYS A 205 -10.65 1.33 17.22
N GLY A 206 -9.64 1.77 17.98
CA GLY A 206 -8.66 0.89 18.63
C GLY A 206 -7.57 0.38 17.69
N TRP A 207 -7.21 1.19 16.70
CA TRP A 207 -6.02 0.96 15.87
C TRP A 207 -4.87 1.84 16.36
N PHE A 208 -3.66 1.30 16.25
CA PHE A 208 -2.43 1.94 16.71
C PHE A 208 -1.61 2.40 15.50
N ASP A 209 -1.38 3.71 15.42
CA ASP A 209 -0.45 4.28 14.45
C ASP A 209 0.99 3.96 14.85
N THR A 210 1.67 3.19 14.02
CA THR A 210 3.04 2.74 14.28
C THR A 210 4.05 3.88 14.32
N PHE A 211 3.78 4.99 13.64
CA PHE A 211 4.59 6.21 13.73
C PHE A 211 4.63 6.75 15.17
N HIS A 212 3.50 6.77 15.86
CA HIS A 212 3.47 7.23 17.26
C HIS A 212 4.06 6.21 18.24
N LEU A 213 4.03 4.92 17.90
CA LEU A 213 4.66 3.87 18.71
C LEU A 213 6.18 3.82 18.54
N ALA A 214 6.72 4.36 17.45
CA ALA A 214 8.14 4.26 17.11
C ALA A 214 9.03 4.98 18.12
N GLN A 215 10.09 4.29 18.55
CA GLN A 215 11.14 4.85 19.43
C GLN A 215 11.98 5.91 18.72
N SER A 216 12.23 5.71 17.42
CA SER A 216 12.90 6.66 16.54
C SER A 216 12.04 6.95 15.33
N LYS A 217 11.87 8.21 14.97
CA LYS A 217 11.04 8.63 13.83
C LYS A 217 11.52 9.96 13.25
N ASP A 218 11.21 10.19 11.99
CA ASP A 218 11.42 11.45 11.29
C ASP A 218 10.17 12.35 11.32
N SER A 219 9.97 13.22 10.31
CA SER A 219 8.81 14.11 10.22
C SER A 219 7.49 13.37 9.95
N GLY A 220 7.55 12.18 9.32
CA GLY A 220 6.38 11.41 8.89
C GLY A 220 5.66 11.98 7.66
N VAL A 221 6.13 13.06 7.07
CA VAL A 221 5.50 13.68 5.88
C VAL A 221 5.65 12.75 4.69
N THR A 222 4.54 12.28 4.14
CA THR A 222 4.50 11.36 2.99
C THR A 222 4.18 12.04 1.68
N VAL A 223 3.62 13.26 1.73
CA VAL A 223 3.32 14.08 0.55
C VAL A 223 3.93 15.46 0.75
N PRO A 224 4.94 15.85 -0.05
CA PRO A 224 5.71 17.09 0.20
C PRO A 224 4.98 18.37 -0.20
N GLY A 225 3.87 18.27 -0.91
CA GLY A 225 3.14 19.41 -1.44
C GLY A 225 1.69 19.09 -1.72
N VAL A 226 1.10 19.79 -2.67
CA VAL A 226 -0.28 19.54 -3.12
C VAL A 226 -0.24 18.58 -4.30
N ILE A 227 -0.83 17.41 -4.13
CA ILE A 227 -1.00 16.38 -5.16
C ILE A 227 -2.43 16.38 -5.74
N ASP A 228 -2.67 15.58 -6.77
CA ASP A 228 -4.00 15.41 -7.35
C ASP A 228 -5.00 14.94 -6.28
N GLY A 229 -6.22 15.51 -6.33
CA GLY A 229 -7.26 15.27 -5.33
C GLY A 229 -7.17 16.17 -4.09
N TRP A 230 -6.06 16.88 -3.87
CA TRP A 230 -5.87 17.77 -2.71
C TRP A 230 -5.79 19.27 -3.07
N ARG A 231 -5.74 19.61 -4.37
CA ARG A 231 -5.59 21.01 -4.84
C ARG A 231 -6.65 21.96 -4.30
N ASP A 232 -7.89 21.47 -4.18
CA ASP A 232 -9.02 22.29 -3.71
C ASP A 232 -9.28 22.16 -2.20
N LYS A 233 -8.53 21.29 -1.49
CA LYS A 233 -8.77 20.96 -0.09
C LYS A 233 -7.77 21.61 0.86
N VAL A 234 -6.59 21.95 0.39
CA VAL A 234 -5.52 22.54 1.20
C VAL A 234 -5.15 23.92 0.66
N GLY A 235 -5.05 24.90 1.54
CA GLY A 235 -4.59 26.25 1.17
C GLY A 235 -3.11 26.26 0.78
N GLY A 236 -2.67 27.24 0.00
CA GLY A 236 -1.38 27.28 -0.68
C GLY A 236 -0.07 27.24 0.15
N ASP A 237 -0.14 27.16 1.48
CA ASP A 237 1.03 27.13 2.38
C ASP A 237 1.27 25.79 3.09
N VAL A 238 0.69 24.68 2.58
CA VAL A 238 0.88 23.39 3.21
C VAL A 238 2.29 22.86 2.98
N LYS A 239 3.06 22.77 4.06
CA LYS A 239 4.45 22.27 4.06
C LYS A 239 4.57 20.74 3.96
N GLY A 240 3.55 20.07 3.50
CA GLY A 240 3.46 18.62 3.38
C GLY A 240 2.39 18.00 4.28
N MET A 241 1.96 16.80 3.93
CA MET A 241 0.92 16.05 4.63
C MET A 241 1.42 14.63 4.93
N ARG A 242 0.87 14.01 5.96
CA ARG A 242 0.99 12.58 6.21
C ARG A 242 -0.35 11.93 5.86
N LEU A 243 -0.40 11.22 4.75
CA LEU A 243 -1.56 10.52 4.21
C LEU A 243 -1.39 9.01 4.22
N ASP A 244 -0.14 8.54 4.23
CA ASP A 244 0.23 7.14 4.19
C ASP A 244 0.59 6.64 5.58
N TYR A 245 0.07 5.50 5.94
CA TYR A 245 0.18 4.95 7.30
C TYR A 245 0.44 3.47 7.31
N ILE A 246 1.02 3.03 8.43
CA ILE A 246 1.05 1.63 8.84
C ILE A 246 0.33 1.57 10.19
N TRP A 247 -0.90 1.06 10.18
CA TRP A 247 -1.71 0.82 11.38
C TRP A 247 -1.62 -0.64 11.80
N CYS A 248 -1.64 -0.88 13.11
CA CYS A 248 -1.78 -2.23 13.65
C CYS A 248 -2.98 -2.31 14.59
N SER A 249 -3.71 -3.42 14.53
CA SER A 249 -4.85 -3.68 15.43
C SER A 249 -4.44 -3.97 16.88
N GLN A 250 -3.15 -4.16 17.13
CA GLN A 250 -2.57 -4.41 18.45
C GLN A 250 -1.36 -3.51 18.66
N LYS A 251 -1.13 -3.09 19.91
CA LYS A 251 0.06 -2.31 20.25
C LYS A 251 1.31 -3.16 20.05
N LYS A 252 2.24 -2.68 19.24
CA LYS A 252 3.51 -3.36 18.92
C LYS A 252 4.71 -2.53 19.37
N GLU A 253 5.82 -3.21 19.64
CA GLU A 253 7.11 -2.54 19.81
C GLU A 253 7.67 -2.16 18.44
N VAL A 254 7.71 -0.87 18.15
CA VAL A 254 8.23 -0.31 16.89
C VAL A 254 9.55 0.37 17.20
N ARG A 255 10.64 -0.13 16.61
CA ARG A 255 11.98 0.44 16.78
C ARG A 255 12.11 1.77 16.06
N SER A 256 11.68 1.78 14.80
CA SER A 256 11.77 2.98 13.97
C SER A 256 10.58 3.09 13.02
N SER A 257 10.22 4.34 12.69
CA SER A 257 9.34 4.69 11.58
C SER A 257 10.00 5.80 10.79
N ARG A 258 10.18 5.62 9.51
CA ARG A 258 10.82 6.62 8.65
C ARG A 258 10.15 6.72 7.30
N VAL A 259 10.20 7.90 6.75
CA VAL A 259 9.81 8.19 5.37
C VAL A 259 10.97 7.80 4.46
N VAL A 260 10.67 7.08 3.40
CA VAL A 260 11.63 6.64 2.37
C VAL A 260 11.22 7.17 1.00
N PHE A 261 12.13 7.17 0.05
CA PHE A 261 11.91 7.72 -1.31
C PHE A 261 11.54 9.22 -1.31
N ASN A 262 12.08 9.96 -0.36
CA ASN A 262 11.82 11.39 -0.18
C ASN A 262 12.88 12.31 -0.82
N GLY A 263 13.75 11.74 -1.65
CA GLY A 263 14.83 12.49 -2.30
C GLY A 263 16.02 12.81 -1.39
N THR A 264 16.02 12.37 -0.12
CA THR A 264 17.10 12.66 0.83
C THR A 264 18.14 11.55 0.87
N LYS A 265 17.72 10.33 1.24
CA LYS A 265 18.59 9.15 1.27
C LYS A 265 18.36 8.26 0.05
N GLU A 266 17.13 8.10 -0.33
CA GLU A 266 16.67 7.39 -1.52
C GLU A 266 16.05 8.41 -2.50
N PRO A 267 16.24 8.25 -3.82
CA PRO A 267 15.57 9.08 -4.82
C PRO A 267 14.05 9.00 -4.69
N ALA A 268 13.35 10.09 -5.02
CA ALA A 268 11.89 10.08 -5.10
C ALA A 268 11.44 9.23 -6.30
N VAL A 269 10.54 8.29 -6.05
CA VAL A 269 10.06 7.32 -7.06
C VAL A 269 8.58 7.46 -7.36
N SER A 270 7.86 8.28 -6.59
CA SER A 270 6.43 8.56 -6.70
C SER A 270 6.17 9.99 -6.25
N ASP A 271 4.97 10.49 -6.50
CA ASP A 271 4.45 11.73 -5.91
C ASP A 271 4.11 11.57 -4.41
N HIS A 272 4.02 10.32 -3.93
CA HIS A 272 4.05 9.96 -2.52
C HIS A 272 5.44 9.48 -2.08
N PHE A 273 5.76 9.70 -0.82
CA PHE A 273 6.90 9.06 -0.16
C PHE A 273 6.44 7.80 0.57
N GLY A 274 7.29 6.77 0.59
CA GLY A 274 6.98 5.53 1.30
C GLY A 274 7.14 5.67 2.82
N VAL A 275 6.44 4.83 3.55
CA VAL A 275 6.62 4.67 5.00
C VAL A 275 7.23 3.31 5.27
N MET A 276 8.37 3.30 5.96
CA MET A 276 9.02 2.07 6.41
C MET A 276 9.10 2.03 7.93
N ILE A 277 8.68 0.91 8.51
CA ILE A 277 8.85 0.65 9.94
C ILE A 277 9.75 -0.56 10.18
N GLU A 278 10.39 -0.57 11.34
CA GLU A 278 11.05 -1.74 11.89
C GLU A 278 10.43 -2.08 13.24
N THR A 279 9.88 -3.29 13.35
CA THR A 279 9.35 -3.82 14.60
C THR A 279 10.35 -4.79 15.26
N LYS A 280 10.18 -5.09 16.55
CA LYS A 280 10.86 -6.22 17.18
C LYS A 280 10.47 -7.51 16.44
N GLU A 281 11.42 -8.40 16.26
CA GLU A 281 11.18 -9.71 15.65
C GLU A 281 10.22 -10.55 16.49
N TYR A 282 9.41 -11.36 15.83
CA TYR A 282 8.74 -12.48 16.49
C TYR A 282 9.83 -13.49 16.87
N HIS A 283 10.07 -13.67 18.15
CA HIS A 283 10.80 -14.87 18.59
C HIS A 283 9.87 -16.05 18.34
N THR A 284 10.19 -16.85 17.32
CA THR A 284 9.61 -18.18 17.10
C THR A 284 10.08 -19.14 18.15
#